data_aa4f058303ca59c28496b7d4bd201c7f
#
_entry.id   aa4f058303ca59c28496b7d4bd201c7f
#
_cell.length_a   1.000
_cell.length_b   1.000
_cell.length_c   1.000
_cell.angle_alpha   90.00
_cell.angle_beta   90.00
_cell.angle_gamma   90.00
#
_symmetry.space_group_name_H-M   'P 1'
#
loop_
_entity.id
_entity.type
_entity.pdbx_description
1 polymer ?
#
loop_
_entity_poly.entity_id
_entity_poly.type
_entity_poly.pdbx_seq_one_letter_code
_entity_poly.pdbx_strand_id
1 'polypeptide(L)'
;MRIVHISDTHFGTEEFPVCAALRKDLLRLAPDLVVLTGDITQRARRAQFRAARVFLDSLAPIPLLALPGNHDLPLFDLFTRFTQPYRYYKRYICPTLAPVWKHEATLARIGC
;
A
#
# COMPACT_ATOMS: atom_id res chain seq x y z
N MET A 1 -14.24 -6.04 15.82
CA MET A 1 -13.45 -5.79 14.58
C MET A 1 -12.14 -5.12 14.94
N ARG A 2 -11.05 -5.60 14.37
CA ARG A 2 -9.69 -5.06 14.60
C ARG A 2 -9.17 -4.46 13.30
N ILE A 3 -8.88 -3.17 13.31
CA ILE A 3 -8.27 -2.46 12.19
C ILE A 3 -6.86 -2.03 12.62
N VAL A 4 -5.89 -2.28 11.75
CA VAL A 4 -4.51 -1.79 11.93
C VAL A 4 -4.23 -0.74 10.87
N HIS A 5 -3.79 0.42 11.29
CA HIS A 5 -3.39 1.51 10.40
C HIS A 5 -1.86 1.60 10.38
N ILE A 6 -1.30 1.56 9.19
CA ILE A 6 0.11 1.84 8.92
C ILE A 6 0.22 2.99 7.93
N SER A 7 1.25 3.79 8.05
CA SER A 7 1.44 4.95 7.18
C SER A 7 2.92 5.17 6.87
N ASP A 8 3.17 5.91 5.80
CA ASP A 8 4.50 6.44 5.48
C ASP A 8 5.59 5.37 5.45
N THR A 9 5.32 4.28 4.76
CA THR A 9 6.25 3.14 4.68
C THR A 9 7.50 3.43 3.86
N HIS A 10 7.45 4.41 2.97
CA HIS A 10 8.60 4.91 2.19
C HIS A 10 9.48 3.80 1.59
N PHE A 11 8.88 2.84 0.88
CA PHE A 11 9.65 1.81 0.18
C PHE A 11 10.69 2.43 -0.75
N GLY A 12 11.94 1.98 -0.64
CA GLY A 12 13.13 2.59 -1.21
C GLY A 12 14.12 3.08 -0.14
N THR A 13 13.66 3.19 1.11
CA THR A 13 14.49 3.47 2.30
C THR A 13 14.24 2.44 3.41
N GLU A 14 13.52 1.37 3.08
CA GLU A 14 13.15 0.32 4.02
C GLU A 14 14.37 -0.42 4.60
N GLU A 15 14.27 -0.72 5.88
CA GLU A 15 15.17 -1.65 6.55
C GLU A 15 14.51 -3.03 6.61
N PHE A 16 15.12 -4.02 5.97
CA PHE A 16 14.55 -5.37 5.90
C PHE A 16 14.18 -5.98 7.25
N PRO A 17 14.99 -5.85 8.33
CA PRO A 17 14.60 -6.37 9.64
C PRO A 17 13.35 -5.71 10.19
N VAL A 18 13.17 -4.41 9.95
CA VAL A 18 11.99 -3.65 10.41
C VAL A 18 10.75 -4.09 9.63
N CYS A 19 10.85 -4.23 8.32
CA CYS A 19 9.75 -4.74 7.48
C CYS A 19 9.34 -6.16 7.89
N ALA A 20 10.31 -7.03 8.16
CA ALA A 20 10.04 -8.40 8.62
C ALA A 20 9.35 -8.42 9.99
N ALA A 21 9.77 -7.56 10.92
CA ALA A 21 9.14 -7.42 12.23
C ALA A 21 7.71 -6.89 12.12
N LEU A 22 7.49 -5.87 11.31
CA LEU A 22 6.15 -5.33 11.04
C LEU A 22 5.23 -6.40 10.45
N ARG A 23 5.71 -7.12 9.45
CA ARG A 23 4.96 -8.23 8.85
C ARG A 23 4.56 -9.29 9.90
N LYS A 24 5.52 -9.71 10.72
CA LYS A 24 5.30 -10.68 11.79
C LYS A 24 4.23 -10.20 12.77
N ASP A 25 4.30 -8.94 13.18
CA ASP A 25 3.33 -8.36 14.10
C ASP A 25 1.93 -8.26 13.49
N LEU A 26 1.82 -7.85 12.23
CA LEU A 26 0.56 -7.80 11.52
C LEU A 26 -0.10 -9.18 11.41
N LEU A 27 0.67 -10.20 11.05
CA LEU A 27 0.17 -11.57 10.96
C LEU A 27 -0.25 -12.11 12.33
N ARG A 28 0.50 -11.79 13.39
CA ARG A 28 0.17 -12.19 14.76
C ARG A 28 -1.10 -11.52 15.28
N LEU A 29 -1.29 -10.24 14.98
CA LEU A 29 -2.48 -9.50 15.36
C LEU A 29 -3.73 -9.97 14.64
N ALA A 30 -3.58 -10.60 13.47
CA ALA A 30 -4.66 -11.10 12.63
C ALA A 30 -5.80 -10.07 12.50
N PRO A 31 -5.54 -8.86 11.98
CA PRO A 31 -6.56 -7.84 11.87
C PRO A 31 -7.61 -8.19 10.82
N ASP A 32 -8.80 -7.65 10.97
CA ASP A 32 -9.86 -7.76 9.98
C ASP A 32 -9.60 -6.86 8.76
N LEU A 33 -8.79 -5.80 8.95
CA LEU A 33 -8.42 -4.87 7.90
C LEU A 33 -7.08 -4.21 8.24
N VAL A 34 -6.21 -4.10 7.25
CA VAL A 34 -5.03 -3.21 7.28
C VAL A 34 -5.32 -1.98 6.40
N VAL A 35 -5.17 -0.80 6.97
CA VAL A 35 -5.28 0.48 6.26
C VAL A 35 -3.86 1.03 6.07
N LEU A 36 -3.45 1.22 4.83
CA LEU A 36 -2.16 1.80 4.46
C LEU A 36 -2.40 3.18 3.84
N THR A 37 -1.91 4.22 4.49
CA THR A 37 -2.06 5.60 4.00
C THR A 37 -0.72 6.33 3.93
N GLY A 38 -0.71 7.40 3.13
CA GLY A 38 0.49 8.22 2.98
C GLY A 38 1.54 7.57 2.11
N ASP A 39 2.70 8.14 2.10
CA ASP A 39 3.82 7.85 1.23
C ASP A 39 4.27 6.38 1.29
N ILE A 40 3.70 5.57 0.39
CA ILE A 40 4.02 4.13 0.28
C ILE A 40 5.44 3.96 -0.25
N THR A 41 5.81 4.80 -1.21
CA THR A 41 7.16 4.82 -1.78
C THR A 41 7.89 6.10 -1.42
N GLN A 42 9.23 6.05 -1.50
CA GLN A 42 10.05 7.24 -1.26
C GLN A 42 10.04 8.20 -2.45
N ARG A 43 10.04 7.68 -3.69
CA ARG A 43 10.14 8.50 -4.91
C ARG A 43 9.32 7.98 -6.10
N ALA A 44 8.27 7.25 -5.86
CA ALA A 44 7.37 6.70 -6.89
C ALA A 44 8.10 5.92 -8.02
N ARG A 45 9.21 5.27 -7.72
CA ARG A 45 9.92 4.43 -8.69
C ARG A 45 9.27 3.06 -8.81
N ARG A 46 9.31 2.48 -10.02
CA ARG A 46 8.75 1.14 -10.26
C ARG A 46 9.27 0.08 -9.31
N ALA A 47 10.58 0.07 -9.05
CA ALA A 47 11.19 -0.87 -8.11
C ALA A 47 10.64 -0.72 -6.69
N GLN A 48 10.36 0.51 -6.26
CA GLN A 48 9.80 0.81 -4.95
C GLN A 48 8.34 0.33 -4.84
N PHE A 49 7.52 0.60 -5.85
CA PHE A 49 6.15 0.06 -5.91
C PHE A 49 6.13 -1.46 -5.97
N ARG A 50 7.07 -2.06 -6.68
CA ARG A 50 7.20 -3.52 -6.74
C ARG A 50 7.55 -4.11 -5.38
N ALA A 51 8.49 -3.50 -4.67
CA ALA A 51 8.85 -3.90 -3.30
C ALA A 51 7.66 -3.77 -2.35
N ALA A 52 6.92 -2.67 -2.43
CA ALA A 52 5.68 -2.48 -1.67
C ALA A 52 4.66 -3.58 -2.00
N ARG A 53 4.47 -3.91 -3.27
CA ARG A 53 3.54 -4.97 -3.68
C ARG A 53 3.92 -6.34 -3.09
N VAL A 54 5.20 -6.68 -3.13
CA VAL A 54 5.70 -7.94 -2.52
C VAL A 54 5.40 -7.98 -1.03
N PHE A 55 5.65 -6.89 -0.31
CA PHE A 55 5.32 -6.80 1.12
C PHE A 55 3.81 -6.97 1.37
N LEU A 56 2.97 -6.25 0.62
CA LEU A 56 1.52 -6.31 0.77
C LEU A 56 0.95 -7.69 0.42
N ASP A 57 1.47 -8.34 -0.61
CA ASP A 57 1.07 -9.71 -0.96
C ASP A 57 1.44 -10.72 0.13
N SER A 58 2.51 -10.46 0.87
CA SER A 58 2.92 -11.31 2.00
C SER A 58 1.96 -11.26 3.19
N LEU A 59 1.07 -10.27 3.24
CA LEU A 59 0.04 -10.14 4.28
C LEU A 59 -1.26 -10.88 3.94
N ALA A 60 -1.38 -11.43 2.73
CA ALA A 60 -2.57 -12.19 2.36
C ALA A 60 -2.84 -13.34 3.36
N PRO A 61 -4.10 -13.63 3.71
CA PRO A 61 -5.35 -13.12 3.14
C PRO A 61 -5.94 -11.89 3.86
N ILE A 62 -5.15 -11.16 4.65
CA ILE A 62 -5.66 -9.98 5.38
C ILE A 62 -6.12 -8.93 4.37
N PRO A 63 -7.36 -8.42 4.49
CA PRO A 63 -7.85 -7.35 3.65
C PRO A 63 -7.03 -6.07 3.79
N LEU A 64 -6.79 -5.38 2.67
CA LEU A 64 -6.00 -4.16 2.60
C LEU A 64 -6.77 -3.02 1.95
N LEU A 65 -6.74 -1.85 2.56
CA LEU A 65 -7.19 -0.59 1.99
C LEU A 65 -6.00 0.35 1.88
N ALA A 66 -5.68 0.82 0.67
CA ALA A 66 -4.52 1.67 0.43
C ALA A 66 -4.90 3.03 -0.16
N LEU A 67 -4.23 4.08 0.31
CA LEU A 67 -4.32 5.44 -0.22
C LEU A 67 -2.91 5.98 -0.45
N PRO A 68 -2.64 6.63 -1.61
CA PRO A 68 -1.33 7.18 -1.91
C PRO A 68 -1.05 8.48 -1.16
N GLY A 69 0.24 8.81 -1.01
CA GLY A 69 0.72 10.11 -0.56
C GLY A 69 1.42 10.89 -1.67
N ASN A 70 1.99 12.04 -1.31
CA ASN A 70 2.68 12.89 -2.26
C ASN A 70 4.01 12.31 -2.77
N HIS A 71 4.70 11.48 -2.00
CA HIS A 71 5.90 10.75 -2.45
C HIS A 71 5.60 9.64 -3.45
N ASP A 72 4.34 9.25 -3.60
CA ASP A 72 3.90 8.29 -4.61
C ASP A 72 3.69 8.94 -5.99
N LEU A 73 3.91 10.26 -6.09
CA LEU A 73 3.97 11.00 -7.33
C LEU A 73 5.40 11.01 -7.89
N PRO A 74 5.61 10.81 -9.21
CA PRO A 74 6.94 10.91 -9.82
C PRO A 74 7.53 12.31 -9.62
N LEU A 75 8.77 12.36 -9.10
CA LEU A 75 9.43 13.65 -8.85
C LEU A 75 10.17 14.18 -10.08
N PHE A 76 10.87 13.30 -10.79
CA PHE A 76 11.75 13.68 -11.91
C PHE A 76 11.17 13.38 -13.29
N ASP A 77 10.22 12.47 -13.39
CA ASP A 77 9.48 12.21 -14.63
C ASP A 77 8.33 13.22 -14.74
N LEU A 78 8.66 14.42 -15.23
CA LEU A 78 7.70 15.51 -15.33
C LEU A 78 6.53 15.17 -16.27
N PHE A 79 6.79 14.42 -17.32
CA PHE A 79 5.72 14.01 -18.25
C PHE A 79 4.69 13.12 -17.55
N THR A 80 5.12 12.08 -16.86
CA THR A 80 4.23 11.21 -16.09
C THR A 80 3.57 11.96 -14.93
N ARG A 81 4.31 12.86 -14.26
CA ARG A 81 3.77 13.67 -13.15
C ARG A 81 2.60 14.54 -13.59
N PHE A 82 2.66 15.17 -14.76
CA PHE A 82 1.61 16.07 -15.24
C PHE A 82 0.52 15.39 -16.04
N THR A 83 0.76 14.20 -16.60
CA THR A 83 -0.22 13.47 -17.43
C THR A 83 -0.88 12.31 -16.70
N GLN A 84 -0.10 11.49 -16.02
CA GLN A 84 -0.58 10.29 -15.30
C GLN A 84 0.17 10.11 -13.96
N PRO A 85 -0.05 11.01 -13.00
CA PRO A 85 0.76 11.07 -11.77
C PRO A 85 0.70 9.79 -10.93
N TYR A 86 -0.40 9.08 -10.94
CA TYR A 86 -0.59 7.84 -10.16
C TYR A 86 -0.50 6.57 -11.00
N ARG A 87 0.15 6.62 -12.17
CA ARG A 87 0.23 5.48 -13.09
C ARG A 87 0.79 4.22 -12.41
N TYR A 88 1.92 4.31 -11.72
CA TYR A 88 2.55 3.17 -11.05
C TYR A 88 1.80 2.75 -9.79
N TYR A 89 1.27 3.70 -9.03
CA TYR A 89 0.40 3.38 -7.91
C TYR A 89 -0.79 2.53 -8.35
N LYS A 90 -1.51 2.97 -9.39
CA LYS A 90 -2.66 2.24 -9.93
C LYS A 90 -2.28 0.86 -10.47
N ARG A 91 -1.09 0.73 -11.02
CA ARG A 91 -0.62 -0.55 -11.58
C ARG A 91 -0.21 -1.55 -10.49
N TYR A 92 0.48 -1.13 -9.45
CA TYR A 92 1.12 -2.03 -8.48
C TYR A 92 0.38 -2.15 -7.16
N ILE A 93 -0.35 -1.13 -6.75
CA ILE A 93 -0.99 -1.08 -5.43
C ILE A 93 -2.50 -1.25 -5.55
N CYS A 94 -3.17 -0.28 -6.14
CA CYS A 94 -4.62 -0.26 -6.22
C CYS A 94 -5.09 0.50 -7.47
N PRO A 95 -5.98 -0.05 -8.30
CA PRO A 95 -6.42 0.60 -9.54
C PRO A 95 -7.28 1.84 -9.32
N THR A 96 -7.73 2.10 -8.09
CA THR A 96 -8.52 3.28 -7.71
C THR A 96 -7.80 4.10 -6.66
N LEU A 97 -8.00 5.42 -6.70
CA LEU A 97 -7.51 6.35 -5.65
C LEU A 97 -8.50 6.50 -4.49
N ALA A 98 -9.71 5.98 -4.63
CA ALA A 98 -10.77 6.05 -3.63
C ALA A 98 -11.34 4.64 -3.37
N PRO A 99 -10.56 3.74 -2.74
CA PRO A 99 -11.03 2.41 -2.44
C PRO A 99 -12.16 2.44 -1.40
N VAL A 100 -13.09 1.53 -1.52
CA VAL A 100 -14.19 1.35 -0.56
C VAL A 100 -14.11 -0.05 0.01
N TRP A 101 -14.10 -0.14 1.33
CA TRP A 101 -14.22 -1.39 2.04
C TRP A 101 -15.66 -1.58 2.53
N LYS A 102 -16.27 -2.70 2.15
CA LYS A 102 -17.59 -3.09 2.65
C LYS A 102 -17.43 -4.38 3.43
N HIS A 103 -17.81 -4.32 4.69
CA HIS A 103 -17.94 -5.50 5.52
C HIS A 103 -19.36 -6.05 5.35
N GLU A 104 -19.51 -6.97 4.41
CA GLU A 104 -20.70 -7.81 4.35
C GLU A 104 -20.40 -9.12 5.05
N ALA A 105 -21.37 -9.66 5.80
CA ALA A 105 -21.19 -10.83 6.67
C ALA A 105 -20.67 -12.10 5.96
N THR A 106 -20.54 -12.08 4.64
CA THR A 106 -20.07 -13.20 3.81
C THR A 106 -18.93 -12.88 2.84
N LEU A 107 -18.57 -11.61 2.61
CA LEU A 107 -17.52 -11.23 1.65
C LEU A 107 -16.91 -9.88 2.03
N ALA A 108 -15.70 -9.90 2.59
CA ALA A 108 -14.88 -8.69 2.65
C ALA A 108 -14.41 -8.38 1.22
N ARG A 109 -15.05 -7.45 0.54
CA ARG A 109 -14.54 -6.90 -0.72
C ARG A 109 -13.85 -5.58 -0.48
N ILE A 110 -12.59 -5.56 -0.81
CA ILE A 110 -11.84 -4.33 -0.95
C ILE A 110 -11.98 -3.90 -2.40
N GLY A 111 -12.26 -2.63 -2.63
CA GLY A 111 -12.33 -2.04 -3.96
C GLY A 111 -10.96 -1.81 -4.61
N CYS A 112 -9.96 -2.60 -4.22
CA CYS A 112 -8.63 -2.58 -4.83
C CYS A 112 -8.40 -3.80 -5.70
#